data_d8d37e9ad4a7c24bdcb834a885ea6287
#
_entry.id   d8d37e9ad4a7c24bdcb834a885ea6287
#
_cell.length_a   1.000
_cell.length_b   1.000
_cell.length_c   1.000
_cell.angle_alpha   90.00
_cell.angle_beta   90.00
_cell.angle_gamma   90.00
#
_symmetry.space_group_name_H-M   'P 1'
#
loop_
_entity.id
_entity.type
_entity.pdbx_description
1 polymer ?
#
loop_
_entity_poly.entity_id
_entity_poly.type
_entity_poly.pdbx_seq_one_letter_code
_entity_poly.pdbx_strand_id
1 'polypeptide(L)'
;MFRNVFSKVTTLLSLGLLAAISTVAHATTTVETFDLTQNGLGVTGQTFAVVTLTQSVTGTVTVQEVLSSGIDFVGKSSGDALAFDIAGLTPAQLKSDITFAPSSLGKYTVSSSSYATPFGSFLDAIDSSSSSPYAGPLNFTITDPGLTLSDFSTVGSAIFASDIKDYSECGYPTGLVGGRLTWTTTVVPEPSSLLLLGTGILGLAGAVRRRLMV
;
A
#
# COMPACT_ATOMS: atom_id res chain seq x y z
N MET A 1 -20.42 -59.62 -10.66
CA MET A 1 -20.73 -58.41 -11.46
C MET A 1 -20.61 -57.11 -10.65
N PHE A 2 -20.56 -57.12 -9.33
CA PHE A 2 -20.46 -55.92 -8.47
C PHE A 2 -19.06 -55.31 -8.29
N ARG A 3 -17.97 -56.05 -8.55
CA ARG A 3 -16.59 -55.60 -8.31
C ARG A 3 -16.11 -54.46 -9.27
N ASN A 4 -16.65 -54.39 -10.49
CA ASN A 4 -16.26 -53.42 -11.48
C ASN A 4 -16.94 -52.05 -11.36
N VAL A 5 -18.06 -51.98 -10.63
CA VAL A 5 -18.80 -50.74 -10.43
C VAL A 5 -18.12 -49.86 -9.36
N PHE A 6 -17.61 -50.47 -8.28
CA PHE A 6 -16.89 -49.75 -7.23
C PHE A 6 -15.57 -49.12 -7.72
N SER A 7 -14.86 -49.81 -8.62
CA SER A 7 -13.61 -49.27 -9.20
C SER A 7 -13.85 -47.99 -10.04
N LYS A 8 -14.92 -47.94 -10.80
CA LYS A 8 -15.26 -46.78 -11.65
C LYS A 8 -15.78 -45.58 -10.84
N VAL A 9 -16.52 -45.81 -9.77
CA VAL A 9 -17.01 -44.74 -8.89
C VAL A 9 -15.87 -44.09 -8.11
N THR A 10 -14.89 -44.87 -7.65
CA THR A 10 -13.74 -44.35 -6.92
C THR A 10 -12.84 -43.48 -7.81
N THR A 11 -12.71 -43.86 -9.10
CA THR A 11 -11.90 -43.07 -10.07
C THR A 11 -12.58 -41.77 -10.45
N LEU A 12 -13.91 -41.74 -10.57
CA LEU A 12 -14.66 -40.51 -10.85
C LEU A 12 -14.66 -39.53 -9.66
N LEU A 13 -14.74 -40.06 -8.42
CA LEU A 13 -14.68 -39.20 -7.22
C LEU A 13 -13.32 -38.57 -7.01
N SER A 14 -12.21 -39.26 -7.34
CA SER A 14 -10.86 -38.72 -7.23
C SER A 14 -10.57 -37.65 -8.30
N LEU A 15 -11.14 -37.80 -9.51
CA LEU A 15 -11.00 -36.82 -10.57
C LEU A 15 -11.81 -35.53 -10.27
N GLY A 16 -12.99 -35.67 -9.67
CA GLY A 16 -13.85 -34.54 -9.27
C GLY A 16 -13.25 -33.72 -8.13
N LEU A 17 -12.53 -34.35 -7.21
CA LEU A 17 -11.87 -33.66 -6.10
C LEU A 17 -10.63 -32.87 -6.55
N LEU A 18 -9.91 -33.32 -7.57
CA LEU A 18 -8.78 -32.58 -8.13
C LEU A 18 -9.21 -31.32 -8.89
N ALA A 19 -10.38 -31.33 -9.52
CA ALA A 19 -10.89 -30.18 -10.28
C ALA A 19 -11.42 -29.05 -9.39
N ALA A 20 -11.78 -29.35 -8.15
CA ALA A 20 -12.34 -28.36 -7.20
C ALA A 20 -11.24 -27.49 -6.51
N ILE A 21 -9.96 -27.83 -6.65
CA ILE A 21 -8.86 -27.14 -5.95
C ILE A 21 -8.24 -26.01 -6.79
N SER A 22 -8.67 -25.83 -8.04
CA SER A 22 -7.92 -25.02 -9.02
C SER A 22 -8.35 -23.55 -9.14
N THR A 23 -9.16 -22.99 -8.22
CA THR A 23 -9.55 -21.59 -8.28
C THR A 23 -9.20 -20.81 -7.02
N VAL A 24 -7.96 -20.89 -6.58
CA VAL A 24 -7.45 -19.89 -5.63
C VAL A 24 -7.04 -18.67 -6.47
N ALA A 25 -7.91 -17.65 -6.50
CA ALA A 25 -7.55 -16.39 -7.06
C ALA A 25 -6.36 -15.84 -6.25
N HIS A 26 -5.23 -15.63 -6.91
CA HIS A 26 -4.06 -15.03 -6.29
C HIS A 26 -4.31 -13.52 -6.22
N ALA A 27 -4.31 -12.97 -5.02
CA ALA A 27 -4.28 -11.54 -4.84
C ALA A 27 -2.90 -11.04 -5.30
N THR A 28 -2.90 -10.17 -6.31
CA THR A 28 -1.69 -9.49 -6.76
C THR A 28 -1.52 -8.24 -5.91
N THR A 29 -0.37 -8.09 -5.26
CA THR A 29 -0.05 -6.87 -4.53
C THR A 29 0.74 -5.95 -5.46
N THR A 30 0.25 -4.74 -5.65
CA THR A 30 0.95 -3.67 -6.37
C THR A 30 1.49 -2.68 -5.35
N VAL A 31 2.74 -2.28 -5.51
CA VAL A 31 3.41 -1.27 -4.67
C VAL A 31 3.93 -0.16 -5.57
N GLU A 32 3.59 1.07 -5.22
CA GLU A 32 4.11 2.27 -5.86
C GLU A 32 4.89 3.10 -4.85
N THR A 33 6.02 3.65 -5.28
CA THR A 33 6.92 4.42 -4.43
C THR A 33 7.16 5.80 -5.03
N PHE A 34 7.09 6.81 -4.18
CA PHE A 34 7.23 8.22 -4.53
C PHE A 34 8.30 8.84 -3.66
N ASP A 35 9.41 9.23 -4.27
CA ASP A 35 10.48 9.96 -3.57
C ASP A 35 10.16 11.46 -3.57
N LEU A 36 10.00 12.03 -2.39
CA LEU A 36 9.79 13.47 -2.21
C LEU A 36 11.15 14.17 -2.26
N THR A 37 11.53 14.62 -3.44
CA THR A 37 12.84 15.22 -3.74
C THR A 37 12.75 16.66 -4.21
N GLN A 38 11.56 17.10 -4.67
CA GLN A 38 11.32 18.48 -5.06
C GLN A 38 11.08 19.30 -3.79
N ASN A 39 11.80 20.39 -3.62
CA ASN A 39 11.73 21.15 -2.39
C ASN A 39 11.48 22.64 -2.59
N GLY A 40 10.78 23.25 -1.64
CA GLY A 40 10.73 24.69 -1.41
C GLY A 40 11.81 25.19 -0.45
N LEU A 41 12.74 24.33 0.00
CA LEU A 41 13.78 24.62 0.98
C LEU A 41 15.09 25.12 0.35
N GLY A 42 15.19 25.06 -0.99
CA GLY A 42 16.41 25.46 -1.71
C GLY A 42 17.54 24.41 -1.70
N VAL A 43 17.33 23.22 -1.11
CA VAL A 43 18.28 22.09 -1.11
C VAL A 43 18.01 21.22 -2.33
N THR A 44 19.04 20.71 -2.98
CA THR A 44 18.92 19.87 -4.18
C THR A 44 19.61 18.53 -4.00
N GLY A 45 19.06 17.48 -4.63
CA GLY A 45 19.69 16.17 -4.70
C GLY A 45 19.50 15.29 -3.45
N GLN A 46 18.56 15.65 -2.56
CA GLN A 46 18.21 14.87 -1.37
C GLN A 46 16.80 14.32 -1.49
N THR A 47 16.58 13.09 -0.99
CA THR A 47 15.25 12.55 -0.71
C THR A 47 14.88 12.92 0.72
N PHE A 48 13.81 13.69 0.90
CA PHE A 48 13.33 14.14 2.22
C PHE A 48 12.37 13.15 2.84
N ALA A 49 11.54 12.53 2.03
CA ALA A 49 10.58 11.52 2.43
C ALA A 49 10.34 10.52 1.31
N VAL A 50 9.84 9.35 1.68
CA VAL A 50 9.37 8.33 0.74
C VAL A 50 7.93 7.99 1.09
N VAL A 51 7.01 8.15 0.13
CA VAL A 51 5.64 7.68 0.23
C VAL A 51 5.52 6.36 -0.51
N THR A 52 4.95 5.36 0.14
CA THR A 52 4.68 4.04 -0.43
C THR A 52 3.20 3.76 -0.40
N LEU A 53 2.62 3.47 -1.55
CA LEU A 53 1.25 2.97 -1.69
C LEU A 53 1.30 1.47 -1.89
N THR A 54 0.47 0.75 -1.17
CA THR A 54 0.33 -0.71 -1.31
C THR A 54 -1.13 -1.09 -1.50
N GLN A 55 -1.42 -1.79 -2.60
CA GLN A 55 -2.75 -2.31 -2.89
C GLN A 55 -2.69 -3.82 -3.13
N SER A 56 -3.35 -4.58 -2.25
CA SER A 56 -3.50 -6.04 -2.39
C SER A 56 -4.89 -6.44 -2.88
N VAL A 57 -5.88 -5.60 -2.66
CA VAL A 57 -7.27 -5.77 -3.13
C VAL A 57 -7.81 -4.43 -3.59
N THR A 58 -8.63 -4.44 -4.64
CA THR A 58 -9.36 -3.24 -5.10
C THR A 58 -10.21 -2.69 -3.96
N GLY A 59 -10.25 -1.38 -3.81
CA GLY A 59 -11.00 -0.70 -2.75
C GLY A 59 -10.21 -0.51 -1.45
N THR A 60 -8.95 -0.95 -1.36
CA THR A 60 -8.14 -0.75 -0.16
C THR A 60 -6.70 -0.43 -0.53
N VAL A 61 -6.25 0.75 -0.14
CA VAL A 61 -4.87 1.22 -0.35
C VAL A 61 -4.26 1.58 1.01
N THR A 62 -3.11 0.98 1.32
CA THR A 62 -2.31 1.36 2.47
C THR A 62 -1.27 2.39 2.03
N VAL A 63 -1.20 3.47 2.78
CA VAL A 63 -0.27 4.59 2.58
C VAL A 63 0.72 4.61 3.74
N GLN A 64 2.00 4.65 3.40
CA GLN A 64 3.08 4.84 4.36
C GLN A 64 3.97 5.99 3.90
N GLU A 65 4.23 6.94 4.78
CA GLU A 65 5.26 7.93 4.58
C GLU A 65 6.35 7.79 5.64
N VAL A 66 7.59 7.73 5.16
CA VAL A 66 8.79 7.63 6.00
C VAL A 66 9.69 8.82 5.68
N LEU A 67 10.00 9.61 6.69
CA LEU A 67 10.91 10.73 6.59
C LEU A 67 12.37 10.26 6.63
N SER A 68 13.23 10.97 5.93
CA SER A 68 14.68 10.74 6.01
C SER A 68 15.24 11.13 7.40
N SER A 69 16.40 10.60 7.75
CA SER A 69 17.03 10.91 9.04
C SER A 69 17.27 12.40 9.21
N GLY A 70 16.91 12.92 10.37
CA GLY A 70 17.01 14.35 10.66
C GLY A 70 15.87 15.20 10.13
N ILE A 71 14.84 14.58 9.56
CA ILE A 71 13.63 15.25 9.06
C ILE A 71 12.46 14.89 9.96
N ASP A 72 11.65 15.88 10.31
CA ASP A 72 10.40 15.71 11.06
C ASP A 72 9.22 16.31 10.28
N PHE A 73 8.02 15.80 10.50
CA PHE A 73 6.80 16.51 10.12
C PHE A 73 6.69 17.79 10.94
N VAL A 74 6.21 18.88 10.32
CA VAL A 74 5.88 20.09 11.09
C VAL A 74 4.75 19.82 12.08
N GLY A 75 4.71 20.61 13.13
CA GLY A 75 3.65 20.52 14.11
C GLY A 75 2.33 21.11 13.60
N LYS A 76 1.24 20.81 14.29
CA LYS A 76 -0.10 21.33 14.07
C LYS A 76 -0.07 22.85 13.83
N SER A 77 -0.82 23.32 12.85
CA SER A 77 -0.90 24.73 12.42
C SER A 77 0.27 25.27 11.60
N SER A 78 1.27 24.47 11.31
CA SER A 78 2.42 24.92 10.48
C SER A 78 2.38 24.35 9.06
N GLY A 79 1.56 23.32 8.81
CA GLY A 79 1.38 22.68 7.51
C GLY A 79 0.86 21.25 7.62
N ASP A 80 0.63 20.63 6.48
CA ASP A 80 0.09 19.28 6.40
C ASP A 80 1.22 18.24 6.44
N ALA A 81 1.07 17.19 7.24
CA ALA A 81 2.03 16.09 7.25
C ALA A 81 2.08 15.40 5.88
N LEU A 82 0.94 15.24 5.22
CA LEU A 82 0.87 14.72 3.85
C LEU A 82 -0.34 15.31 3.14
N ALA A 83 -0.14 15.89 1.96
CA ALA A 83 -1.20 16.37 1.08
C ALA A 83 -1.23 15.54 -0.21
N PHE A 84 -2.43 15.24 -0.70
CA PHE A 84 -2.67 14.44 -1.91
C PHE A 84 -4.09 14.66 -2.45
N ASP A 85 -4.39 14.15 -3.63
CA ASP A 85 -5.73 14.15 -4.20
C ASP A 85 -6.10 12.74 -4.68
N ILE A 86 -7.34 12.34 -4.41
CA ILE A 86 -7.90 11.10 -4.92
C ILE A 86 -9.10 11.42 -5.82
N ALA A 87 -8.99 11.03 -7.08
CA ALA A 87 -10.05 11.25 -8.06
C ALA A 87 -11.36 10.58 -7.62
N GLY A 88 -12.44 11.35 -7.62
CA GLY A 88 -13.78 10.85 -7.30
C GLY A 88 -14.12 10.81 -5.80
N LEU A 89 -13.19 11.05 -4.89
CA LEU A 89 -13.46 11.21 -3.47
C LEU A 89 -13.57 12.69 -3.07
N THR A 90 -14.46 12.96 -2.15
CA THR A 90 -14.53 14.25 -1.48
C THR A 90 -13.77 14.19 -0.14
N PRO A 91 -13.26 15.32 0.40
CA PRO A 91 -12.60 15.34 1.71
C PRO A 91 -13.46 14.78 2.85
N ALA A 92 -14.78 14.95 2.76
CA ALA A 92 -15.71 14.40 3.75
C ALA A 92 -15.80 12.87 3.70
N GLN A 93 -15.78 12.27 2.50
CA GLN A 93 -15.74 10.82 2.31
C GLN A 93 -14.39 10.28 2.78
N LEU A 94 -13.29 10.89 2.35
CA LEU A 94 -11.95 10.49 2.74
C LEU A 94 -11.79 10.41 4.26
N LYS A 95 -12.36 11.37 4.99
CA LYS A 95 -12.32 11.39 6.45
C LYS A 95 -13.01 10.18 7.09
N SER A 96 -14.04 9.62 6.45
CA SER A 96 -14.70 8.40 6.93
C SER A 96 -13.97 7.13 6.53
N ASP A 97 -13.22 7.18 5.43
CA ASP A 97 -12.62 6.02 4.77
C ASP A 97 -11.18 5.77 5.23
N ILE A 98 -10.56 6.74 5.92
CA ILE A 98 -9.22 6.61 6.49
C ILE A 98 -9.25 5.94 7.87
N THR A 99 -8.38 4.95 8.00
CA THR A 99 -8.06 4.31 9.28
C THR A 99 -6.55 4.41 9.53
N PHE A 100 -6.14 5.08 10.60
CA PHE A 100 -4.74 5.18 11.00
C PHE A 100 -4.25 3.88 11.63
N ALA A 101 -3.04 3.46 11.26
CA ALA A 101 -2.35 2.36 11.93
C ALA A 101 -2.08 2.70 13.41
N PRO A 102 -1.90 1.70 14.31
CA PRO A 102 -1.64 1.94 15.73
C PRO A 102 -0.44 2.86 16.00
N SER A 103 0.60 2.84 15.15
CA SER A 103 1.77 3.73 15.25
C SER A 103 1.44 5.20 14.98
N SER A 104 0.38 5.47 14.22
CA SER A 104 -0.05 6.80 13.79
C SER A 104 -1.31 7.28 14.52
N LEU A 105 -2.02 6.39 15.21
CA LEU A 105 -3.28 6.69 15.89
C LEU A 105 -3.11 7.79 16.95
N GLY A 106 -3.97 8.80 16.89
CA GLY A 106 -3.94 9.94 17.80
C GLY A 106 -2.86 11.00 17.53
N LYS A 107 -1.96 10.74 16.57
CA LYS A 107 -0.90 11.66 16.17
C LYS A 107 -1.27 12.49 14.96
N TYR A 108 -2.25 12.04 14.19
CA TYR A 108 -2.68 12.65 12.94
C TYR A 108 -4.20 12.76 12.86
N THR A 109 -4.66 13.68 12.05
CA THR A 109 -6.08 13.89 11.72
C THR A 109 -6.24 14.12 10.24
N VAL A 110 -7.37 13.68 9.67
CA VAL A 110 -7.73 14.00 8.29
C VAL A 110 -8.26 15.41 8.24
N SER A 111 -7.75 16.22 7.34
CA SER A 111 -8.22 17.58 7.07
C SER A 111 -8.66 17.74 5.62
N SER A 112 -9.46 18.77 5.38
CA SER A 112 -9.77 19.27 4.04
C SER A 112 -8.93 20.51 3.82
N SER A 113 -7.65 20.33 3.55
CA SER A 113 -6.77 21.45 3.31
C SER A 113 -6.54 21.63 1.82
N SER A 114 -6.47 22.87 1.38
CA SER A 114 -5.96 23.19 0.06
C SER A 114 -4.54 23.70 0.23
N TYR A 115 -3.58 22.90 -0.14
CA TYR A 115 -2.20 23.33 -0.18
C TYR A 115 -1.91 24.01 -1.51
N ALA A 116 -1.48 25.25 -1.47
CA ALA A 116 -1.06 25.98 -2.66
C ALA A 116 0.45 26.19 -2.62
N THR A 117 1.13 25.90 -3.70
CA THR A 117 2.55 26.23 -3.97
C THR A 117 3.60 25.53 -3.08
N PRO A 118 4.71 25.13 -3.70
CA PRO A 118 5.03 25.29 -5.13
C PRO A 118 4.40 24.19 -6.02
N PHE A 119 3.73 23.18 -5.44
CA PHE A 119 3.34 21.96 -6.16
C PHE A 119 1.91 22.02 -6.73
N GLY A 120 1.04 22.87 -6.23
CA GLY A 120 -0.35 23.01 -6.61
C GLY A 120 -1.26 23.12 -5.39
N SER A 121 -2.57 22.99 -5.59
CA SER A 121 -3.56 22.97 -4.51
C SER A 121 -4.11 21.57 -4.37
N PHE A 122 -3.85 20.91 -3.25
CA PHE A 122 -4.40 19.61 -2.92
C PHE A 122 -5.73 19.78 -2.16
N LEU A 123 -6.65 18.85 -2.34
CA LEU A 123 -7.96 18.89 -1.69
C LEU A 123 -7.94 18.13 -0.36
N ASP A 124 -7.09 17.12 -0.25
CA ASP A 124 -7.03 16.19 0.86
C ASP A 124 -5.70 16.31 1.60
N ALA A 125 -5.75 16.24 2.92
CA ALA A 125 -4.54 16.30 3.72
C ALA A 125 -4.66 15.50 5.02
N ILE A 126 -3.49 15.09 5.50
CA ILE A 126 -3.28 14.55 6.84
C ILE A 126 -2.49 15.57 7.63
N ASP A 127 -3.09 16.07 8.71
CA ASP A 127 -2.44 17.01 9.61
C ASP A 127 -1.82 16.30 10.81
N SER A 128 -0.72 16.86 11.30
CA SER A 128 -0.21 16.50 12.62
C SER A 128 -1.17 17.00 13.72
N SER A 129 -1.51 16.14 14.66
CA SER A 129 -2.28 16.52 15.87
C SER A 129 -1.38 17.13 16.94
N SER A 130 -0.06 16.93 16.84
CA SER A 130 0.94 17.43 17.80
C SER A 130 1.31 18.88 17.49
N SER A 131 1.47 19.69 18.52
CA SER A 131 2.04 21.03 18.39
C SER A 131 3.56 21.03 18.17
N SER A 132 4.21 19.91 18.39
CA SER A 132 5.65 19.72 18.20
C SER A 132 5.93 18.90 16.94
N PRO A 133 7.05 19.14 16.24
CA PRO A 133 7.50 18.30 15.15
C PRO A 133 7.62 16.83 15.57
N TYR A 134 7.42 15.91 14.64
CA TYR A 134 7.40 14.48 14.88
C TYR A 134 8.04 13.69 13.72
N ALA A 135 8.98 12.81 14.05
CA ALA A 135 9.77 12.05 13.05
C ALA A 135 8.99 10.97 12.26
N GLY A 136 7.72 10.78 12.53
CA GLY A 136 6.91 9.78 11.84
C GLY A 136 7.10 8.37 12.42
N PRO A 137 6.84 7.29 11.64
CA PRO A 137 6.21 7.32 10.32
C PRO A 137 4.73 7.69 10.34
N LEU A 138 4.19 8.13 9.20
CA LEU A 138 2.77 8.26 8.97
C LEU A 138 2.27 7.00 8.25
N ASN A 139 1.32 6.28 8.84
CA ASN A 139 0.74 5.07 8.26
C ASN A 139 -0.79 5.09 8.40
N PHE A 140 -1.48 4.89 7.29
CA PHE A 140 -2.93 4.79 7.26
C PHE A 140 -3.41 3.92 6.09
N THR A 141 -4.66 3.52 6.15
CA THR A 141 -5.33 2.77 5.08
C THR A 141 -6.57 3.54 4.66
N ILE A 142 -6.80 3.64 3.37
CA ILE A 142 -8.01 4.20 2.76
C ILE A 142 -8.83 3.03 2.24
N THR A 143 -10.13 3.00 2.58
CA THR A 143 -11.04 1.95 2.13
C THR A 143 -12.27 2.58 1.49
N ASP A 144 -12.34 2.52 0.16
CA ASP A 144 -13.48 2.97 -0.65
C ASP A 144 -13.73 1.96 -1.77
N PRO A 145 -14.99 1.57 -2.03
CA PRO A 145 -15.30 0.63 -3.10
C PRO A 145 -14.82 1.13 -4.47
N GLY A 146 -13.92 0.40 -5.08
CA GLY A 146 -13.37 0.73 -6.40
C GLY A 146 -12.05 1.49 -6.37
N LEU A 147 -11.60 1.99 -5.23
CA LEU A 147 -10.32 2.71 -5.10
C LEU A 147 -9.15 1.88 -5.66
N THR A 148 -8.34 2.53 -6.47
CA THR A 148 -7.12 1.98 -7.08
C THR A 148 -5.95 2.95 -6.92
N LEU A 149 -4.72 2.48 -7.15
CA LEU A 149 -3.53 3.34 -7.10
C LEU A 149 -3.57 4.45 -8.15
N SER A 150 -4.20 4.20 -9.30
CA SER A 150 -4.35 5.20 -10.38
C SER A 150 -5.29 6.36 -10.04
N ASP A 151 -6.03 6.29 -8.95
CA ASP A 151 -6.92 7.37 -8.52
C ASP A 151 -6.16 8.47 -7.77
N PHE A 152 -4.92 8.20 -7.34
CA PHE A 152 -4.03 9.24 -6.81
C PHE A 152 -3.56 10.14 -7.95
N SER A 153 -4.08 11.35 -7.99
CA SER A 153 -3.92 12.27 -9.12
C SER A 153 -2.74 13.22 -8.93
N THR A 154 -2.14 13.62 -10.06
CA THR A 154 -1.09 14.64 -10.06
C THR A 154 -1.72 16.01 -9.91
N VAL A 155 -1.28 16.77 -8.90
CA VAL A 155 -1.62 18.18 -8.71
C VAL A 155 -0.38 19.02 -9.06
N GLY A 156 -0.51 19.86 -10.09
CA GLY A 156 0.63 20.66 -10.55
C GLY A 156 1.85 19.80 -10.93
N SER A 157 2.86 19.78 -10.08
CA SER A 157 4.12 19.06 -10.32
C SER A 157 4.32 17.82 -9.45
N ALA A 158 3.39 17.51 -8.52
CA ALA A 158 3.53 16.41 -7.58
C ALA A 158 2.24 15.58 -7.44
N ILE A 159 2.35 14.35 -6.96
CA ILE A 159 1.23 13.51 -6.52
C ILE A 159 1.07 13.64 -5.01
N PHE A 160 2.18 13.73 -4.29
CA PHE A 160 2.24 13.94 -2.85
C PHE A 160 3.06 15.18 -2.53
N ALA A 161 2.65 15.89 -1.48
CA ALA A 161 3.45 16.95 -0.87
C ALA A 161 3.38 16.81 0.66
N SER A 162 4.48 17.12 1.32
CA SER A 162 4.62 17.07 2.78
C SER A 162 5.29 18.34 3.29
N ASP A 163 4.80 18.89 4.39
CA ASP A 163 5.48 19.99 5.07
C ASP A 163 6.37 19.44 6.16
N ILE A 164 7.65 19.67 5.99
CA ILE A 164 8.70 19.10 6.81
C ILE A 164 9.55 20.16 7.50
N LYS A 165 10.24 19.73 8.54
CA LYS A 165 11.30 20.48 9.21
C LYS A 165 12.60 19.70 9.13
N ASP A 166 13.60 20.32 8.54
CA ASP A 166 14.92 19.72 8.36
C ASP A 166 15.84 20.13 9.51
N TYR A 167 16.22 19.17 10.35
CA TYR A 167 17.17 19.35 11.45
C TYR A 167 18.62 19.09 11.03
N SER A 168 18.86 18.58 9.84
CA SER A 168 20.21 18.34 9.33
C SER A 168 20.87 19.63 8.86
N GLU A 169 20.08 20.66 8.55
CA GLU A 169 20.55 21.95 8.05
C GLU A 169 20.63 23.02 9.14
N CYS A 170 21.55 23.94 8.97
CA CYS A 170 21.74 25.06 9.90
C CYS A 170 20.53 26.01 9.82
N GLY A 171 19.89 26.27 10.96
CA GLY A 171 18.68 27.09 11.04
C GLY A 171 17.38 26.32 11.02
N TYR A 172 17.42 25.01 10.85
CA TYR A 172 16.24 24.12 10.85
C TYR A 172 15.12 24.58 9.92
N PRO A 173 15.38 24.69 8.61
CA PRO A 173 14.39 25.20 7.68
C PRO A 173 13.14 24.32 7.68
N THR A 174 11.99 24.98 7.49
CA THR A 174 10.71 24.32 7.24
C THR A 174 10.26 24.62 5.83
N GLY A 175 9.57 23.70 5.21
CA GLY A 175 8.97 23.92 3.89
C GLY A 175 8.43 22.66 3.27
N LEU A 176 7.74 22.87 2.16
CA LEU A 176 7.11 21.83 1.40
C LEU A 176 8.11 21.05 0.57
N VAL A 177 7.97 19.75 0.60
CA VAL A 177 8.62 18.80 -0.30
C VAL A 177 7.56 18.04 -1.07
N GLY A 178 7.84 17.73 -2.33
CA GLY A 178 6.89 17.00 -3.17
C GLY A 178 7.55 15.94 -4.02
N GLY A 179 6.76 14.97 -4.45
CA GLY A 179 7.26 13.84 -5.23
C GLY A 179 6.30 13.35 -6.28
N ARG A 180 6.88 12.68 -7.29
CA ARG A 180 6.19 11.94 -8.34
C ARG A 180 6.52 10.47 -8.21
N LEU A 181 5.77 9.65 -8.94
CA LEU A 181 6.03 8.21 -9.01
C LEU A 181 7.49 7.96 -9.44
N THR A 182 8.22 7.24 -8.61
CA THR A 182 9.60 6.86 -8.86
C THR A 182 9.65 5.47 -9.49
N TRP A 183 8.89 4.51 -8.96
CA TRP A 183 8.82 3.18 -9.54
C TRP A 183 7.61 2.39 -9.02
N THR A 184 7.18 1.40 -9.82
CA THR A 184 6.07 0.49 -9.48
C THR A 184 6.59 -0.95 -9.45
N THR A 185 6.25 -1.69 -8.41
CA THR A 185 6.49 -3.13 -8.31
C THR A 185 5.19 -3.87 -8.16
N THR A 186 4.95 -4.84 -9.02
CA THR A 186 3.84 -5.78 -8.87
C THR A 186 4.37 -7.08 -8.30
N VAL A 187 3.99 -7.39 -7.08
CA VAL A 187 4.32 -8.67 -6.45
C VAL A 187 3.19 -9.64 -6.73
N VAL A 188 3.45 -10.60 -7.60
CA VAL A 188 2.55 -11.74 -7.77
C VAL A 188 2.93 -12.76 -6.69
N PRO A 189 2.04 -13.10 -5.76
CA PRO A 189 2.31 -14.16 -4.80
C PRO A 189 2.70 -15.44 -5.57
N GLU A 190 3.71 -16.16 -5.08
CA GLU A 190 4.13 -17.42 -5.70
C GLU A 190 2.90 -18.30 -5.92
N PRO A 191 2.67 -18.75 -7.16
CA PRO A 191 1.48 -19.53 -7.44
C PRO A 191 1.44 -20.73 -6.51
N SER A 192 0.24 -21.11 -6.10
CA SER A 192 -0.01 -22.38 -5.38
C SER A 192 0.51 -23.62 -6.14
N SER A 193 1.20 -23.40 -7.26
CA SER A 193 2.00 -24.41 -7.96
C SER A 193 2.99 -25.13 -7.03
N LEU A 194 3.60 -24.47 -6.06
CA LEU A 194 4.43 -25.14 -5.05
C LEU A 194 3.58 -26.01 -4.12
N LEU A 195 2.41 -25.55 -3.71
CA LEU A 195 1.47 -26.36 -2.94
C LEU A 195 0.90 -27.49 -3.81
N LEU A 196 0.56 -27.21 -5.07
CA LEU A 196 0.08 -28.21 -6.02
C LEU A 196 1.17 -29.23 -6.34
N LEU A 197 2.40 -28.79 -6.56
CA LEU A 197 3.56 -29.68 -6.75
C LEU A 197 3.79 -30.53 -5.51
N GLY A 198 3.78 -29.94 -4.31
CA GLY A 198 3.94 -30.66 -3.04
C GLY A 198 2.84 -31.69 -2.82
N THR A 199 1.59 -31.34 -3.03
CA THR A 199 0.45 -32.27 -2.92
C THR A 199 0.47 -33.32 -4.03
N GLY A 200 0.91 -32.96 -5.24
CA GLY A 200 1.11 -33.89 -6.37
C GLY A 200 2.17 -34.96 -6.05
N ILE A 201 3.32 -34.54 -5.51
CA ILE A 201 4.39 -35.45 -5.08
C ILE A 201 3.92 -36.37 -3.95
N LEU A 202 3.21 -35.85 -2.96
CA LEU A 202 2.63 -36.67 -1.87
C LEU A 202 1.61 -37.67 -2.40
N GLY A 203 0.78 -37.26 -3.36
CA GLY A 203 -0.19 -38.14 -4.03
C GLY A 203 0.48 -39.26 -4.80
N LEU A 204 1.55 -38.96 -5.56
CA LEU A 204 2.34 -39.95 -6.26
C LEU A 204 3.06 -40.89 -5.33
N ALA A 205 3.67 -40.41 -4.25
CA ALA A 205 4.33 -41.23 -3.24
C ALA A 205 3.32 -42.21 -2.59
N GLY A 206 2.10 -41.74 -2.28
CA GLY A 206 1.01 -42.59 -1.76
C GLY A 206 0.57 -43.68 -2.76
N ALA A 207 0.46 -43.33 -4.03
CA ALA A 207 0.10 -44.28 -5.09
C ALA A 207 1.17 -45.36 -5.32
N VAL A 208 2.45 -44.98 -5.31
CA VAL A 208 3.59 -45.92 -5.44
C VAL A 208 3.66 -46.84 -4.23
N ARG A 209 3.53 -46.30 -3.00
CA ARG A 209 3.51 -47.14 -1.78
C ARG A 209 2.41 -48.18 -1.80
N ARG A 210 1.23 -47.82 -2.28
CA ARG A 210 0.09 -48.76 -2.38
C ARG A 210 0.35 -49.91 -3.39
N ARG A 211 1.13 -49.64 -4.46
CA ARG A 211 1.51 -50.69 -5.44
C ARG A 211 2.59 -51.61 -4.92
N LEU A 212 3.48 -51.14 -4.06
CA LEU A 212 4.57 -51.96 -3.51
C LEU A 212 4.17 -52.81 -2.33
N MET A 213 2.97 -52.57 -1.74
CA MET A 213 2.45 -53.34 -0.59
C MET A 213 1.40 -54.39 -0.99
N VAL A 214 1.15 -54.57 -2.29
CA VAL A 214 0.34 -55.63 -2.87
C VAL A 214 1.21 -56.66 -3.55
#